data_b9f6325f2b76cab032ad687f5eb7d1dd
#
_entry.id   b9f6325f2b76cab032ad687f5eb7d1dd
#
_cell.length_a   1.000
_cell.length_b   1.000
_cell.length_c   1.000
_cell.angle_alpha   90.00
_cell.angle_beta   90.00
_cell.angle_gamma   90.00
#
_symmetry.space_group_name_H-M   'P 1'
#
loop_
_entity.id
_entity.type
_entity.pdbx_description
1 polymer ?
#
loop_
_entity_poly.entity_id
_entity_poly.type
_entity_poly.pdbx_seq_one_letter_code
_entity_poly.pdbx_strand_id
1 'polypeptide(L)'
;MGAGRSDPPGARDAAGPRWVVAGRDVYAVDAVVDADVVVVGAGVAGLTTALELGGAADVLVVTKVGLPSGSTAWAQGGVAVAMAPGDSPEEHAADTVDAAAGTADEALVDILTREGPRRVRELIARGARFDRGPDGSLRFGREAAHGRARILHAAGDATGAEIGRALAEAVRRAPRIDVWEHAFVCDLVRAEGGGVCGAVVRRPDGTLAWLRAPAVVLATGGIGRLYAATTNPPEVTGDGLAMAARAGALLADLEFVQFHPTALAAPDADPLPLISEAVRGEGAHLVDGAGERFMVRVHPLAELAPRDVVARAIAERLAVGERVFLDARAAVGTAFPERFPTIFGLCMAHGIDPRVDPIPVTPAAHYHMGGIAVDARGRASL
;
A
#
# COMPACT_ATOMS: atom_id res chain seq x y z
N MET A 1 -19.16 20.44 -10.85
CA MET A 1 -20.36 19.62 -11.07
C MET A 1 -20.11 18.79 -12.31
N GLY A 2 -19.54 17.61 -12.16
CA GLY A 2 -19.31 16.63 -13.22
C GLY A 2 -20.46 15.64 -13.19
N ALA A 3 -21.25 15.59 -14.26
CA ALA A 3 -22.30 14.63 -14.43
C ALA A 3 -21.69 13.22 -14.44
N GLY A 4 -22.01 12.42 -13.43
CA GLY A 4 -21.79 10.98 -13.47
C GLY A 4 -22.47 10.43 -14.70
N ARG A 5 -21.74 9.67 -15.52
CA ARG A 5 -22.33 8.88 -16.58
C ARG A 5 -23.31 7.92 -15.91
N SER A 6 -24.59 8.07 -16.25
CA SER A 6 -25.64 7.12 -15.91
C SER A 6 -25.23 5.73 -16.38
N ASP A 7 -25.60 4.71 -15.58
CA ASP A 7 -25.46 3.30 -15.95
C ASP A 7 -25.83 3.09 -17.43
N PRO A 8 -25.06 2.28 -18.18
CA PRO A 8 -25.47 1.90 -19.50
C PRO A 8 -26.84 1.21 -19.38
N PRO A 9 -27.78 1.45 -20.34
CA PRO A 9 -29.09 0.84 -20.32
C PRO A 9 -28.98 -0.67 -20.63
N GLY A 10 -28.58 -1.45 -19.60
CA GLY A 10 -28.56 -2.90 -19.64
C GLY A 10 -29.88 -3.44 -19.13
N ALA A 11 -30.68 -3.95 -20.02
CA ALA A 11 -31.96 -4.63 -19.86
C ALA A 11 -32.15 -5.22 -18.46
N ARG A 12 -33.17 -4.73 -17.74
CA ARG A 12 -33.79 -5.48 -16.68
C ARG A 12 -34.56 -6.62 -17.38
N ASP A 13 -33.87 -7.77 -17.53
CA ASP A 13 -34.54 -8.99 -17.91
C ASP A 13 -35.57 -9.32 -16.82
N ALA A 14 -36.85 -9.55 -17.23
CA ALA A 14 -37.94 -9.98 -16.39
C ALA A 14 -37.80 -11.47 -15.91
N ALA A 15 -36.60 -12.02 -15.94
CA ALA A 15 -36.26 -13.30 -15.36
C ALA A 15 -35.87 -13.08 -13.89
N GLY A 16 -36.42 -13.92 -12.99
CA GLY A 16 -36.11 -13.90 -11.54
C GLY A 16 -34.61 -13.98 -11.27
N PRO A 17 -34.20 -13.92 -10.01
CA PRO A 17 -32.77 -13.83 -9.63
C PRO A 17 -31.98 -14.99 -10.24
N ARG A 18 -30.82 -14.66 -10.83
CA ARG A 18 -29.88 -15.67 -11.34
C ARG A 18 -29.01 -16.16 -10.18
N TRP A 19 -28.87 -17.47 -10.05
CA TRP A 19 -28.07 -18.08 -9.00
C TRP A 19 -26.64 -18.34 -9.48
N VAL A 20 -25.66 -17.86 -8.72
CA VAL A 20 -24.23 -18.00 -9.03
C VAL A 20 -23.52 -18.60 -7.84
N VAL A 21 -22.75 -19.66 -8.07
CA VAL A 21 -21.86 -20.23 -7.06
C VAL A 21 -20.53 -19.48 -7.10
N ALA A 22 -20.16 -18.86 -5.98
CA ALA A 22 -18.90 -18.14 -5.85
C ALA A 22 -18.27 -18.44 -4.48
N GLY A 23 -16.97 -18.76 -4.47
CA GLY A 23 -16.31 -19.23 -3.26
C GLY A 23 -16.97 -20.50 -2.70
N ARG A 24 -17.59 -20.40 -1.53
CA ARG A 24 -18.35 -21.49 -0.88
C ARG A 24 -19.85 -21.22 -0.79
N ASP A 25 -20.31 -20.12 -1.34
CA ASP A 25 -21.68 -19.62 -1.20
C ASP A 25 -22.43 -19.61 -2.53
N VAL A 26 -23.74 -19.48 -2.44
CA VAL A 26 -24.65 -19.34 -3.59
C VAL A 26 -25.29 -17.97 -3.50
N TYR A 27 -25.09 -17.16 -4.53
CA TYR A 27 -25.57 -15.79 -4.61
C TYR A 27 -26.74 -15.66 -5.58
N ALA A 28 -27.82 -15.01 -5.14
CA ALA A 28 -28.89 -14.55 -6.02
C ALA A 28 -28.48 -13.18 -6.59
N VAL A 29 -28.08 -13.12 -7.85
CA VAL A 29 -27.61 -11.86 -8.47
C VAL A 29 -28.74 -11.18 -9.25
N ASP A 30 -28.79 -9.86 -9.12
CA ASP A 30 -29.79 -9.00 -9.77
C ASP A 30 -29.40 -8.66 -11.21
N ALA A 31 -28.08 -8.70 -11.52
CA ALA A 31 -27.56 -8.35 -12.83
C ALA A 31 -26.32 -9.18 -13.19
N VAL A 32 -26.08 -9.29 -14.50
CA VAL A 32 -24.81 -9.80 -15.05
C VAL A 32 -24.20 -8.68 -15.88
N VAL A 33 -22.92 -8.41 -15.66
CA VAL A 33 -22.16 -7.38 -16.38
C VAL A 33 -20.90 -8.02 -16.96
N ASP A 34 -20.68 -7.82 -18.24
CA ASP A 34 -19.53 -8.36 -18.97
C ASP A 34 -18.39 -7.34 -19.00
N ALA A 35 -17.17 -7.83 -18.84
CA ALA A 35 -15.93 -7.09 -19.06
C ALA A 35 -14.87 -8.04 -19.63
N ASP A 36 -13.85 -7.49 -20.30
CA ASP A 36 -12.71 -8.29 -20.73
C ASP A 36 -11.83 -8.64 -19.51
N VAL A 37 -11.66 -7.67 -18.59
CA VAL A 37 -10.90 -7.86 -17.35
C VAL A 37 -11.59 -7.15 -16.19
N VAL A 38 -11.71 -7.83 -15.06
CA VAL A 38 -12.09 -7.22 -13.79
C VAL A 38 -10.83 -7.02 -12.93
N VAL A 39 -10.60 -5.79 -12.48
CA VAL A 39 -9.52 -5.44 -11.53
C VAL A 39 -10.13 -5.12 -10.17
N VAL A 40 -9.78 -5.89 -9.16
CA VAL A 40 -10.28 -5.73 -7.80
C VAL A 40 -9.26 -4.97 -6.96
N GLY A 41 -9.60 -3.75 -6.59
CA GLY A 41 -8.75 -2.83 -5.83
C GLY A 41 -8.18 -1.70 -6.68
N ALA A 42 -8.16 -0.49 -6.12
CA ALA A 42 -7.79 0.75 -6.78
C ALA A 42 -6.55 1.43 -6.16
N GLY A 43 -5.65 0.65 -5.57
CA GLY A 43 -4.31 1.08 -5.19
C GLY A 43 -3.38 1.19 -6.41
N VAL A 44 -2.09 1.48 -6.16
CA VAL A 44 -1.08 1.62 -7.22
C VAL A 44 -1.05 0.41 -8.17
N ALA A 45 -1.15 -0.81 -7.65
CA ALA A 45 -1.13 -2.03 -8.46
C ALA A 45 -2.35 -2.12 -9.39
N GLY A 46 -3.56 -1.94 -8.85
CA GLY A 46 -4.81 -2.05 -9.63
C GLY A 46 -4.93 -0.97 -10.70
N LEU A 47 -4.70 0.29 -10.34
CA LEU A 47 -4.79 1.39 -11.30
C LEU A 47 -3.71 1.31 -12.39
N THR A 48 -2.48 0.90 -12.04
CA THR A 48 -1.42 0.67 -13.04
C THR A 48 -1.80 -0.45 -13.99
N THR A 49 -2.29 -1.58 -13.47
CA THR A 49 -2.76 -2.71 -14.29
C THR A 49 -3.90 -2.29 -15.21
N ALA A 50 -4.89 -1.56 -14.71
CA ALA A 50 -6.00 -1.08 -15.52
C ALA A 50 -5.52 -0.17 -16.67
N LEU A 51 -4.56 0.73 -16.41
CA LEU A 51 -3.99 1.61 -17.44
C LEU A 51 -3.17 0.86 -18.49
N GLU A 52 -2.44 -0.19 -18.10
CA GLU A 52 -1.72 -1.03 -19.06
C GLU A 52 -2.67 -1.81 -19.96
N LEU A 53 -3.78 -2.29 -19.44
CA LEU A 53 -4.76 -3.10 -20.16
C LEU A 53 -5.73 -2.24 -20.98
N GLY A 54 -6.08 -1.03 -20.52
CA GLY A 54 -7.11 -0.17 -21.12
C GLY A 54 -6.83 0.29 -22.54
N GLY A 55 -5.62 0.09 -23.07
CA GLY A 55 -5.30 0.28 -24.49
C GLY A 55 -5.80 -0.85 -25.42
N ALA A 56 -6.09 -2.03 -24.87
CA ALA A 56 -6.41 -3.25 -25.62
C ALA A 56 -7.70 -3.96 -25.16
N ALA A 57 -8.17 -3.73 -23.94
CA ALA A 57 -9.29 -4.42 -23.33
C ALA A 57 -10.25 -3.45 -22.64
N ASP A 58 -11.52 -3.85 -22.46
CA ASP A 58 -12.49 -3.18 -21.61
C ASP A 58 -12.29 -3.63 -20.18
N VAL A 59 -11.84 -2.70 -19.34
CA VAL A 59 -11.44 -2.97 -17.95
C VAL A 59 -12.48 -2.40 -17.00
N LEU A 60 -12.96 -3.22 -16.06
CA LEU A 60 -13.76 -2.77 -14.95
C LEU A 60 -12.96 -2.83 -13.65
N VAL A 61 -12.65 -1.67 -13.10
CA VAL A 61 -12.03 -1.56 -11.77
C VAL A 61 -13.12 -1.51 -10.71
N VAL A 62 -13.01 -2.37 -9.70
CA VAL A 62 -13.95 -2.38 -8.56
C VAL A 62 -13.21 -2.01 -7.29
N THR A 63 -13.69 -1.00 -6.58
CA THR A 63 -13.12 -0.57 -5.30
C THR A 63 -14.20 -0.35 -4.26
N LYS A 64 -13.93 -0.78 -3.02
CA LYS A 64 -14.87 -0.62 -1.90
C LYS A 64 -14.92 0.79 -1.30
N VAL A 65 -14.06 1.68 -1.77
CA VAL A 65 -13.99 3.10 -1.40
C VAL A 65 -13.82 3.96 -2.65
N GLY A 66 -13.84 5.29 -2.51
CA GLY A 66 -13.63 6.21 -3.64
C GLY A 66 -12.17 6.32 -4.11
N LEU A 67 -11.94 6.94 -5.26
CA LEU A 67 -10.60 7.25 -5.81
C LEU A 67 -10.16 8.68 -5.48
N PRO A 68 -8.87 8.89 -5.12
CA PRO A 68 -7.84 7.92 -4.75
C PRO A 68 -8.02 7.46 -3.29
N SER A 69 -7.65 6.24 -2.98
CA SER A 69 -7.80 5.67 -1.63
C SER A 69 -6.85 4.49 -1.39
N GLY A 70 -6.98 3.87 -0.24
CA GLY A 70 -6.16 2.72 0.15
C GLY A 70 -4.78 3.08 0.68
N SER A 71 -4.00 2.06 1.00
CA SER A 71 -2.63 2.25 1.54
C SER A 71 -1.74 3.10 0.64
N THR A 72 -1.98 3.12 -0.68
CA THR A 72 -1.24 3.98 -1.61
C THR A 72 -1.38 5.46 -1.25
N ALA A 73 -2.60 5.93 -0.99
CA ALA A 73 -2.84 7.34 -0.65
C ALA A 73 -2.25 7.74 0.72
N TRP A 74 -2.04 6.78 1.61
CA TRP A 74 -1.52 7.01 2.97
C TRP A 74 -0.01 6.84 3.08
N ALA A 75 0.67 6.34 2.02
CA ALA A 75 2.10 6.10 2.06
C ALA A 75 2.89 7.43 2.12
N GLN A 76 3.56 7.65 3.25
CA GLN A 76 4.38 8.84 3.51
C GLN A 76 5.79 8.70 2.93
N GLY A 77 6.34 7.50 2.95
CA GLY A 77 7.69 7.19 2.44
C GLY A 77 7.80 7.34 0.93
N GLY A 78 9.03 7.27 0.44
CA GLY A 78 9.32 7.40 -0.97
C GLY A 78 9.25 6.09 -1.75
N VAL A 79 9.58 6.18 -3.03
CA VAL A 79 9.75 5.04 -3.94
C VAL A 79 11.22 4.78 -4.17
N ALA A 80 11.68 3.58 -3.79
CA ALA A 80 13.04 3.13 -4.06
C ALA A 80 13.21 2.79 -5.55
N VAL A 81 14.16 3.43 -6.22
CA VAL A 81 14.45 3.18 -7.63
C VAL A 81 15.87 3.58 -8.01
N ALA A 82 16.60 2.70 -8.69
CA ALA A 82 17.96 2.95 -9.15
C ALA A 82 17.99 3.88 -10.38
N MET A 83 17.81 5.18 -10.14
CA MET A 83 17.82 6.23 -11.17
C MET A 83 18.79 7.38 -10.84
N ALA A 84 19.36 7.40 -9.65
CA ALA A 84 20.35 8.39 -9.28
C ALA A 84 21.68 8.17 -10.03
N PRO A 85 22.47 9.23 -10.31
CA PRO A 85 23.79 9.06 -10.90
C PRO A 85 24.70 8.14 -10.06
N GLY A 86 25.28 7.13 -10.69
CA GLY A 86 26.15 6.15 -10.05
C GLY A 86 25.44 5.04 -9.27
N ASP A 87 24.12 4.95 -9.35
CA ASP A 87 23.32 3.83 -8.82
C ASP A 87 22.96 2.86 -9.94
N SER A 88 22.65 1.61 -9.60
CA SER A 88 22.26 0.57 -10.56
C SER A 88 21.19 -0.36 -10.03
N PRO A 89 20.39 -1.01 -10.91
CA PRO A 89 19.47 -2.06 -10.51
C PRO A 89 20.15 -3.21 -9.76
N GLU A 90 21.39 -3.54 -10.09
CA GLU A 90 22.18 -4.59 -9.46
C GLU A 90 22.53 -4.23 -8.00
N GLU A 91 22.95 -2.98 -7.72
CA GLU A 91 23.19 -2.51 -6.35
C GLU A 91 21.89 -2.46 -5.56
N HIS A 92 20.76 -2.07 -6.20
CA HIS A 92 19.45 -2.09 -5.57
C HIS A 92 19.00 -3.53 -5.24
N ALA A 93 19.26 -4.47 -6.14
CA ALA A 93 18.94 -5.89 -5.92
C ALA A 93 19.76 -6.47 -4.74
N ALA A 94 21.07 -6.17 -4.69
CA ALA A 94 21.94 -6.61 -3.60
C ALA A 94 21.45 -6.10 -2.24
N ASP A 95 21.15 -4.79 -2.11
CA ASP A 95 20.58 -4.22 -0.89
C ASP A 95 19.25 -4.88 -0.48
N THR A 96 18.41 -5.23 -1.48
CA THR A 96 17.10 -5.87 -1.24
C THR A 96 17.25 -7.30 -0.73
N VAL A 97 18.15 -8.08 -1.32
CA VAL A 97 18.42 -9.47 -0.90
C VAL A 97 19.04 -9.49 0.51
N ASP A 98 19.98 -8.57 0.78
CA ASP A 98 20.59 -8.45 2.11
C ASP A 98 19.55 -8.10 3.18
N ALA A 99 18.65 -7.13 2.91
CA ALA A 99 17.58 -6.74 3.81
C ALA A 99 16.56 -7.85 4.05
N ALA A 100 16.37 -8.74 3.08
CA ALA A 100 15.44 -9.87 3.18
C ALA A 100 15.95 -11.03 4.05
N ALA A 101 17.22 -11.04 4.44
CA ALA A 101 17.81 -12.02 5.36
C ALA A 101 17.54 -13.49 4.97
N GLY A 102 17.61 -13.81 3.68
CA GLY A 102 17.44 -15.16 3.13
C GLY A 102 15.98 -15.55 2.81
N THR A 103 15.02 -14.63 2.88
CA THR A 103 13.61 -14.91 2.56
C THR A 103 13.20 -14.39 1.17
N ALA A 104 14.07 -13.69 0.44
CA ALA A 104 13.77 -13.16 -0.88
C ALA A 104 13.81 -14.23 -1.97
N ASP A 105 12.91 -14.12 -2.94
CA ASP A 105 13.07 -14.74 -4.26
C ASP A 105 13.93 -13.80 -5.12
N GLU A 106 15.20 -14.18 -5.32
CA GLU A 106 16.17 -13.33 -6.03
C GLU A 106 15.78 -13.07 -7.49
N ALA A 107 15.07 -14.00 -8.14
CA ALA A 107 14.59 -13.81 -9.51
C ALA A 107 13.50 -12.71 -9.57
N LEU A 108 12.63 -12.65 -8.58
CA LEU A 108 11.63 -11.59 -8.48
C LEU A 108 12.25 -10.25 -8.08
N VAL A 109 13.28 -10.26 -7.23
CA VAL A 109 14.06 -9.05 -6.89
C VAL A 109 14.73 -8.47 -8.13
N ASP A 110 15.36 -9.30 -8.97
CA ASP A 110 15.99 -8.86 -10.22
C ASP A 110 14.97 -8.22 -11.18
N ILE A 111 13.80 -8.84 -11.37
CA ILE A 111 12.71 -8.27 -12.18
C ILE A 111 12.29 -6.90 -11.62
N LEU A 112 12.03 -6.80 -10.31
CA LEU A 112 11.57 -5.59 -9.65
C LEU A 112 12.55 -4.44 -9.85
N THR A 113 13.83 -4.69 -9.58
CA THR A 113 14.86 -3.63 -9.60
C THR A 113 15.21 -3.17 -11.01
N ARG A 114 15.21 -4.08 -12.00
CA ARG A 114 15.44 -3.73 -13.42
C ARG A 114 14.26 -3.00 -14.05
N GLU A 115 13.03 -3.40 -13.73
CA GLU A 115 11.82 -2.75 -14.24
C GLU A 115 11.57 -1.38 -13.57
N GLY A 116 11.99 -1.20 -12.32
CA GLY A 116 11.72 -0.01 -11.51
C GLY A 116 11.97 1.32 -12.22
N PRO A 117 13.16 1.55 -12.83
CA PRO A 117 13.45 2.80 -13.52
C PRO A 117 12.49 3.12 -14.68
N ARG A 118 12.07 2.11 -15.43
CA ARG A 118 11.09 2.29 -16.51
C ARG A 118 9.71 2.62 -15.93
N ARG A 119 9.27 1.90 -14.91
CA ARG A 119 7.95 2.09 -14.29
C ARG A 119 7.80 3.46 -13.62
N VAL A 120 8.85 3.97 -13.00
CA VAL A 120 8.82 5.32 -12.42
C VAL A 120 8.78 6.40 -13.51
N ARG A 121 9.49 6.23 -14.64
CA ARG A 121 9.35 7.16 -15.79
C ARG A 121 7.93 7.16 -16.35
N GLU A 122 7.26 6.00 -16.41
CA GLU A 122 5.86 5.89 -16.82
C GLU A 122 4.92 6.62 -15.85
N LEU A 123 5.14 6.52 -14.53
CA LEU A 123 4.39 7.28 -13.52
C LEU A 123 4.56 8.79 -13.74
N ILE A 124 5.77 9.25 -14.00
CA ILE A 124 6.06 10.67 -14.30
C ILE A 124 5.34 11.08 -15.58
N ALA A 125 5.38 10.27 -16.62
CA ALA A 125 4.69 10.53 -17.89
C ALA A 125 3.16 10.58 -17.72
N ARG A 126 2.60 9.83 -16.76
CA ARG A 126 1.19 9.88 -16.37
C ARG A 126 0.83 11.05 -15.46
N GLY A 127 1.82 11.89 -15.11
CA GLY A 127 1.60 13.13 -14.37
C GLY A 127 1.93 13.09 -12.89
N ALA A 128 2.65 12.05 -12.40
CA ALA A 128 3.19 12.05 -11.05
C ALA A 128 4.34 13.07 -10.91
N ARG A 129 4.31 13.86 -9.85
CA ARG A 129 5.22 14.98 -9.57
C ARG A 129 6.09 14.65 -8.38
N PHE A 130 7.29 14.14 -8.65
CA PHE A 130 8.30 13.91 -7.62
C PHE A 130 9.11 15.19 -7.35
N ASP A 131 9.67 15.28 -6.14
CA ASP A 131 10.48 16.42 -5.71
C ASP A 131 11.72 16.59 -6.60
N ARG A 132 12.06 17.85 -6.89
CA ARG A 132 13.18 18.21 -7.76
C ARG A 132 14.11 19.19 -7.10
N GLY A 133 15.36 19.14 -7.50
CA GLY A 133 16.36 20.14 -7.15
C GLY A 133 16.15 21.48 -7.89
N PRO A 134 16.90 22.52 -7.51
CA PRO A 134 16.83 23.83 -8.18
C PRO A 134 17.16 23.78 -9.68
N ASP A 135 17.92 22.79 -10.10
CA ASP A 135 18.30 22.50 -11.50
C ASP A 135 17.23 21.71 -12.28
N GLY A 136 16.12 21.36 -11.63
CA GLY A 136 15.04 20.57 -12.23
C GLY A 136 15.30 19.05 -12.23
N SER A 137 16.46 18.56 -11.77
CA SER A 137 16.73 17.14 -11.62
C SER A 137 15.89 16.50 -10.52
N LEU A 138 15.64 15.18 -10.62
CA LEU A 138 14.96 14.44 -9.55
C LEU A 138 15.82 14.45 -8.27
N ARG A 139 15.18 14.67 -7.13
CA ARG A 139 15.84 14.66 -5.82
C ARG A 139 15.72 13.27 -5.20
N PHE A 140 16.86 12.67 -4.85
CA PHE A 140 16.91 11.36 -4.20
C PHE A 140 17.27 11.48 -2.73
N GLY A 141 16.49 10.81 -1.88
CA GLY A 141 16.78 10.60 -0.47
C GLY A 141 17.43 9.24 -0.23
N ARG A 142 17.89 9.02 1.00
CA ARG A 142 18.41 7.74 1.47
C ARG A 142 17.66 7.32 2.72
N GLU A 143 17.17 6.09 2.73
CA GLU A 143 16.55 5.44 3.89
C GLU A 143 17.39 4.24 4.33
N ALA A 144 17.08 3.67 5.51
CA ALA A 144 17.78 2.50 6.04
C ALA A 144 17.74 1.32 5.05
N ALA A 145 18.71 0.43 5.14
CA ALA A 145 18.94 -0.73 4.27
C ALA A 145 19.34 -0.39 2.81
N HIS A 146 19.41 0.89 2.42
CA HIS A 146 19.88 1.29 1.10
C HIS A 146 21.34 1.76 1.12
N GLY A 147 22.18 1.16 0.28
CA GLY A 147 23.58 1.56 0.07
C GLY A 147 23.72 2.91 -0.62
N ARG A 148 22.71 3.34 -1.40
CA ARG A 148 22.68 4.58 -2.19
C ARG A 148 21.47 5.45 -1.89
N ALA A 149 21.56 6.73 -2.25
CA ALA A 149 20.41 7.63 -2.27
C ALA A 149 19.56 7.33 -3.50
N ARG A 150 18.47 6.56 -3.34
CA ARG A 150 17.60 6.11 -4.42
C ARG A 150 16.11 6.31 -4.16
N ILE A 151 15.75 7.00 -3.10
CA ILE A 151 14.36 7.16 -2.70
C ILE A 151 13.81 8.46 -3.29
N LEU A 152 12.79 8.35 -4.14
CA LEU A 152 12.05 9.49 -4.67
C LEU A 152 10.90 9.84 -3.75
N HIS A 153 10.77 11.11 -3.38
CA HIS A 153 9.68 11.64 -2.59
C HIS A 153 8.80 12.60 -3.40
N ALA A 154 7.60 12.85 -2.93
CA ALA A 154 6.73 13.89 -3.45
C ALA A 154 6.12 14.68 -2.29
N ALA A 155 6.19 16.01 -2.37
CA ALA A 155 5.70 16.93 -1.34
C ALA A 155 6.23 16.59 0.08
N GLY A 156 7.51 16.18 0.17
CA GLY A 156 8.16 15.75 1.40
C GLY A 156 7.74 14.37 1.87
N ASP A 157 6.58 14.23 2.49
CA ASP A 157 6.06 13.00 3.10
C ASP A 157 4.67 12.57 2.58
N ALA A 158 4.36 12.89 1.31
CA ALA A 158 3.06 12.59 0.68
C ALA A 158 3.19 11.86 -0.67
N THR A 159 4.23 11.04 -0.84
CA THR A 159 4.56 10.37 -2.10
C THR A 159 3.42 9.50 -2.61
N GLY A 160 2.81 8.72 -1.74
CA GLY A 160 1.70 7.85 -2.12
C GLY A 160 0.44 8.61 -2.54
N ALA A 161 0.13 9.72 -1.88
CA ALA A 161 -0.99 10.57 -2.25
C ALA A 161 -0.82 11.14 -3.67
N GLU A 162 0.40 11.58 -4.03
CA GLU A 162 0.69 12.09 -5.38
C GLU A 162 0.61 10.99 -6.45
N ILE A 163 1.15 9.81 -6.19
CA ILE A 163 1.04 8.66 -7.10
C ILE A 163 -0.44 8.29 -7.30
N GLY A 164 -1.22 8.19 -6.21
CA GLY A 164 -2.64 7.90 -6.25
C GLY A 164 -3.43 8.93 -7.06
N ARG A 165 -3.15 10.23 -6.86
CA ARG A 165 -3.74 11.33 -7.62
C ARG A 165 -3.48 11.18 -9.13
N ALA A 166 -2.21 10.98 -9.50
CA ALA A 166 -1.81 10.89 -10.91
C ALA A 166 -2.45 9.69 -11.62
N LEU A 167 -2.45 8.52 -10.97
CA LEU A 167 -3.07 7.32 -11.52
C LEU A 167 -4.60 7.43 -11.61
N ALA A 168 -5.27 7.96 -10.59
CA ALA A 168 -6.71 8.17 -10.59
C ALA A 168 -7.15 9.14 -11.71
N GLU A 169 -6.39 10.23 -11.92
CA GLU A 169 -6.65 11.15 -13.04
C GLU A 169 -6.42 10.49 -14.41
N ALA A 170 -5.39 9.65 -14.53
CA ALA A 170 -5.12 8.93 -15.77
C ALA A 170 -6.26 7.93 -16.08
N VAL A 171 -6.71 7.17 -15.09
CA VAL A 171 -7.84 6.21 -15.22
C VAL A 171 -9.13 6.94 -15.62
N ARG A 172 -9.48 8.06 -14.97
CA ARG A 172 -10.68 8.84 -15.32
C ARG A 172 -10.70 9.36 -16.75
N ARG A 173 -9.53 9.49 -17.37
CA ARG A 173 -9.39 9.93 -18.79
C ARG A 173 -9.36 8.78 -19.77
N ALA A 174 -9.19 7.56 -19.32
CA ALA A 174 -9.08 6.38 -20.17
C ALA A 174 -10.48 5.90 -20.64
N PRO A 175 -10.75 5.85 -21.96
CA PRO A 175 -12.11 5.60 -22.46
C PRO A 175 -12.61 4.16 -22.28
N ARG A 176 -11.71 3.21 -22.07
CA ARG A 176 -12.01 1.77 -21.91
C ARG A 176 -11.83 1.27 -20.48
N ILE A 177 -11.77 2.18 -19.51
CA ILE A 177 -11.69 1.83 -18.09
C ILE A 177 -12.91 2.41 -17.39
N ASP A 178 -13.78 1.55 -16.92
CA ASP A 178 -14.87 1.90 -16.02
C ASP A 178 -14.46 1.63 -14.56
N VAL A 179 -14.97 2.45 -13.63
CA VAL A 179 -14.68 2.30 -12.20
C VAL A 179 -15.97 2.23 -11.41
N TRP A 180 -16.14 1.16 -10.63
CA TRP A 180 -17.20 1.05 -9.65
C TRP A 180 -16.63 1.35 -8.26
N GLU A 181 -16.92 2.53 -7.78
CA GLU A 181 -16.57 2.97 -6.44
C GLU A 181 -17.63 2.51 -5.43
N HIS A 182 -17.21 2.35 -4.17
CA HIS A 182 -18.08 1.89 -3.06
C HIS A 182 -18.76 0.55 -3.31
N ALA A 183 -18.14 -0.29 -4.14
CA ALA A 183 -18.62 -1.63 -4.50
C ALA A 183 -17.72 -2.69 -3.87
N PHE A 184 -18.33 -3.68 -3.22
CA PHE A 184 -17.61 -4.72 -2.47
C PHE A 184 -17.62 -6.04 -3.23
N VAL A 185 -16.45 -6.53 -3.60
CA VAL A 185 -16.30 -7.87 -4.20
C VAL A 185 -16.46 -8.92 -3.11
N CYS A 186 -17.51 -9.72 -3.21
CA CYS A 186 -17.87 -10.74 -2.22
C CYS A 186 -17.02 -12.00 -2.39
N ASP A 187 -16.98 -12.53 -3.63
CA ASP A 187 -16.28 -13.76 -3.94
C ASP A 187 -15.93 -13.91 -5.43
N LEU A 188 -15.03 -14.84 -5.72
CA LEU A 188 -14.64 -15.22 -7.08
C LEU A 188 -15.55 -16.32 -7.61
N VAL A 189 -16.00 -16.20 -8.86
CA VAL A 189 -16.76 -17.21 -9.58
C VAL A 189 -15.79 -18.12 -10.34
N ARG A 190 -15.94 -19.44 -10.16
CA ARG A 190 -15.15 -20.43 -10.89
C ARG A 190 -15.96 -21.05 -12.02
N ALA A 191 -15.32 -21.26 -13.15
CA ALA A 191 -15.88 -22.03 -14.25
C ALA A 191 -15.84 -23.54 -13.91
N GLU A 192 -16.71 -24.33 -14.56
CA GLU A 192 -16.72 -25.79 -14.42
C GLU A 192 -15.38 -26.43 -14.74
N GLY A 193 -14.59 -25.86 -15.64
CA GLY A 193 -13.22 -26.26 -15.98
C GLY A 193 -12.13 -25.86 -14.98
N GLY A 194 -12.48 -25.18 -13.89
CA GLY A 194 -11.59 -24.91 -12.75
C GLY A 194 -10.97 -23.51 -12.68
N GLY A 195 -10.91 -22.73 -13.75
CA GLY A 195 -10.41 -21.36 -13.74
C GLY A 195 -11.41 -20.34 -13.18
N VAL A 196 -10.97 -19.11 -12.89
CA VAL A 196 -11.83 -18.01 -12.49
C VAL A 196 -12.50 -17.40 -13.74
N CYS A 197 -13.81 -17.17 -13.69
CA CYS A 197 -14.59 -16.59 -14.78
C CYS A 197 -15.37 -15.33 -14.35
N GLY A 198 -14.95 -14.70 -13.26
CA GLY A 198 -15.56 -13.47 -12.78
C GLY A 198 -15.63 -13.36 -11.27
N ALA A 199 -16.42 -12.43 -10.79
CA ALA A 199 -16.63 -12.16 -9.38
C ALA A 199 -18.07 -11.73 -9.08
N VAL A 200 -18.56 -12.01 -7.86
CA VAL A 200 -19.80 -11.44 -7.34
C VAL A 200 -19.49 -10.16 -6.59
N VAL A 201 -20.22 -9.11 -6.91
CA VAL A 201 -20.01 -7.77 -6.36
C VAL A 201 -21.32 -7.24 -5.76
N ARG A 202 -21.23 -6.73 -4.55
CA ARG A 202 -22.32 -5.96 -3.92
C ARG A 202 -22.13 -4.47 -4.27
N ARG A 203 -23.13 -3.88 -4.87
CA ARG A 203 -23.19 -2.46 -5.24
C ARG A 203 -23.55 -1.58 -4.04
N PRO A 204 -23.36 -0.25 -4.13
CA PRO A 204 -23.73 0.67 -3.06
C PRO A 204 -25.22 0.64 -2.68
N ASP A 205 -26.11 0.32 -3.61
CA ASP A 205 -27.56 0.17 -3.39
C ASP A 205 -27.96 -1.17 -2.74
N GLY A 206 -26.97 -2.03 -2.45
CA GLY A 206 -27.17 -3.35 -1.84
C GLY A 206 -27.44 -4.46 -2.83
N THR A 207 -27.66 -4.17 -4.12
CA THR A 207 -27.88 -5.18 -5.16
C THR A 207 -26.59 -5.98 -5.44
N LEU A 208 -26.78 -7.23 -5.89
CA LEU A 208 -25.65 -8.09 -6.27
C LEU A 208 -25.52 -8.17 -7.80
N ALA A 209 -24.31 -8.08 -8.29
CA ALA A 209 -23.98 -8.29 -9.68
C ALA A 209 -22.94 -9.40 -9.85
N TRP A 210 -23.12 -10.24 -10.87
CA TRP A 210 -22.05 -11.09 -11.36
C TRP A 210 -21.28 -10.35 -12.44
N LEU A 211 -20.03 -9.99 -12.14
CA LEU A 211 -19.08 -9.49 -13.14
C LEU A 211 -18.47 -10.70 -13.85
N ARG A 212 -18.90 -10.94 -15.08
CA ARG A 212 -18.41 -12.04 -15.90
C ARG A 212 -17.21 -11.56 -16.71
N ALA A 213 -16.04 -12.18 -16.50
CA ALA A 213 -14.81 -11.82 -17.19
C ALA A 213 -13.90 -13.05 -17.32
N PRO A 214 -13.19 -13.21 -18.45
CA PRO A 214 -12.20 -14.28 -18.64
C PRO A 214 -10.96 -14.11 -17.76
N ALA A 215 -10.73 -12.91 -17.20
CA ALA A 215 -9.61 -12.64 -16.31
C ALA A 215 -10.04 -11.73 -15.15
N VAL A 216 -9.57 -12.07 -13.94
CA VAL A 216 -9.72 -11.25 -12.73
C VAL A 216 -8.35 -10.98 -12.13
N VAL A 217 -8.04 -9.70 -11.91
CA VAL A 217 -6.80 -9.27 -11.25
C VAL A 217 -7.12 -8.88 -9.82
N LEU A 218 -6.50 -9.53 -8.84
CA LEU A 218 -6.60 -9.19 -7.43
C LEU A 218 -5.47 -8.22 -7.06
N ALA A 219 -5.82 -6.97 -6.78
CA ALA A 219 -4.92 -5.89 -6.34
C ALA A 219 -5.42 -5.29 -5.01
N THR A 220 -5.87 -6.15 -4.10
CA THR A 220 -6.69 -5.83 -2.92
C THR A 220 -5.90 -5.40 -1.68
N GLY A 221 -4.56 -5.33 -1.77
CA GLY A 221 -3.70 -4.96 -0.66
C GLY A 221 -3.57 -6.07 0.39
N GLY A 222 -3.10 -5.69 1.57
CA GLY A 222 -2.76 -6.60 2.65
C GLY A 222 -3.85 -6.81 3.70
N ILE A 223 -3.42 -7.13 4.94
CA ILE A 223 -4.27 -7.59 6.05
C ILE A 223 -4.14 -6.73 7.32
N GLY A 224 -3.51 -5.56 7.24
CA GLY A 224 -3.09 -4.81 8.42
C GLY A 224 -4.22 -4.45 9.39
N ARG A 225 -5.46 -4.37 8.92
CA ARG A 225 -6.66 -4.10 9.76
C ARG A 225 -7.13 -5.28 10.62
N LEU A 226 -6.51 -6.44 10.50
CA LEU A 226 -6.73 -7.55 11.42
C LEU A 226 -6.02 -7.36 12.78
N TYR A 227 -5.13 -6.36 12.88
CA TYR A 227 -4.36 -6.05 14.08
C TYR A 227 -4.95 -4.86 14.81
N ALA A 228 -4.98 -4.93 16.15
CA ALA A 228 -5.49 -3.84 16.99
C ALA A 228 -4.66 -2.57 16.88
N ALA A 229 -3.32 -2.69 16.80
CA ALA A 229 -2.41 -1.58 16.52
C ALA A 229 -1.97 -1.65 15.06
N THR A 230 -2.41 -0.71 14.24
CA THR A 230 -2.12 -0.68 12.80
C THR A 230 -2.03 0.74 12.27
N THR A 231 -1.18 0.94 11.26
CA THR A 231 -1.12 2.18 10.47
C THR A 231 -1.92 2.08 9.17
N ASN A 232 -2.58 0.95 8.94
CA ASN A 232 -3.30 0.70 7.68
C ASN A 232 -4.68 1.37 7.68
N PRO A 233 -5.12 1.93 6.56
CA PRO A 233 -6.45 2.49 6.41
C PRO A 233 -7.55 1.43 6.58
N PRO A 234 -8.80 1.84 6.90
CA PRO A 234 -9.90 0.93 7.29
C PRO A 234 -10.21 -0.18 6.29
N GLU A 235 -9.95 0.04 5.02
CA GLU A 235 -10.25 -0.89 3.95
C GLU A 235 -9.24 -2.04 3.76
N VAL A 236 -8.12 -2.08 4.50
CA VAL A 236 -7.08 -3.11 4.33
C VAL A 236 -7.38 -4.33 5.20
N THR A 237 -8.43 -5.05 4.87
CA THR A 237 -9.07 -6.11 5.68
C THR A 237 -8.81 -7.54 5.19
N GLY A 238 -8.00 -7.73 4.13
CA GLY A 238 -7.63 -9.06 3.63
C GLY A 238 -8.69 -9.76 2.78
N ASP A 239 -9.69 -9.04 2.29
CA ASP A 239 -10.82 -9.63 1.57
C ASP A 239 -10.38 -10.41 0.32
N GLY A 240 -9.45 -9.86 -0.47
CA GLY A 240 -8.96 -10.53 -1.66
C GLY A 240 -8.20 -11.81 -1.36
N LEU A 241 -7.41 -11.82 -0.28
CA LEU A 241 -6.75 -13.02 0.20
C LEU A 241 -7.76 -14.10 0.61
N ALA A 242 -8.80 -13.70 1.34
CA ALA A 242 -9.86 -14.60 1.77
C ALA A 242 -10.65 -15.16 0.58
N MET A 243 -10.99 -14.33 -0.42
CA MET A 243 -11.65 -14.78 -1.66
C MET A 243 -10.78 -15.78 -2.43
N ALA A 244 -9.49 -15.49 -2.59
CA ALA A 244 -8.56 -16.37 -3.26
C ALA A 244 -8.43 -17.73 -2.55
N ALA A 245 -8.35 -17.71 -1.20
CA ALA A 245 -8.31 -18.92 -0.39
C ALA A 245 -9.59 -19.77 -0.55
N ARG A 246 -10.77 -19.14 -0.52
CA ARG A 246 -12.06 -19.84 -0.75
C ARG A 246 -12.17 -20.41 -2.15
N ALA A 247 -11.59 -19.74 -3.14
CA ALA A 247 -11.50 -20.23 -4.51
C ALA A 247 -10.46 -21.34 -4.71
N GLY A 248 -9.58 -21.59 -3.74
CA GLY A 248 -8.58 -22.65 -3.77
C GLY A 248 -7.20 -22.20 -4.27
N ALA A 249 -6.90 -20.92 -4.26
CA ALA A 249 -5.56 -20.41 -4.58
C ALA A 249 -4.53 -20.85 -3.54
N LEU A 250 -3.29 -21.08 -3.99
CA LEU A 250 -2.16 -21.25 -3.10
C LEU A 250 -1.81 -19.92 -2.42
N LEU A 251 -1.51 -19.99 -1.13
CA LEU A 251 -1.09 -18.87 -0.30
C LEU A 251 0.31 -19.14 0.24
N ALA A 252 1.10 -18.08 0.45
CA ALA A 252 2.44 -18.16 0.98
C ALA A 252 2.70 -17.07 2.00
N ASP A 253 3.53 -17.35 3.00
CA ASP A 253 4.18 -16.39 3.91
C ASP A 253 3.21 -15.49 4.69
N LEU A 254 2.02 -15.98 5.03
CA LEU A 254 0.96 -15.18 5.68
C LEU A 254 1.33 -14.66 7.06
N GLU A 255 2.27 -15.32 7.75
CA GLU A 255 2.82 -14.94 9.04
C GLU A 255 3.74 -13.73 8.98
N PHE A 256 4.27 -13.36 7.81
CA PHE A 256 5.20 -12.24 7.67
C PHE A 256 4.47 -10.91 7.59
N VAL A 257 4.26 -10.32 8.75
CA VAL A 257 3.73 -8.96 8.90
C VAL A 257 4.80 -8.08 9.52
N GLN A 258 5.20 -7.02 8.82
CA GLN A 258 6.13 -6.04 9.35
C GLN A 258 5.40 -5.09 10.30
N PHE A 259 5.91 -4.94 11.52
CA PHE A 259 5.51 -3.89 12.44
C PHE A 259 6.39 -2.66 12.23
N HIS A 260 5.79 -1.53 11.86
CA HIS A 260 6.54 -0.27 11.84
C HIS A 260 6.84 0.16 13.27
N PRO A 261 8.11 0.49 13.61
CA PRO A 261 8.50 0.75 14.98
C PRO A 261 7.80 1.96 15.60
N THR A 262 7.56 2.99 14.79
CA THR A 262 7.21 4.34 15.25
C THR A 262 5.86 4.79 14.68
N ALA A 263 4.76 4.15 15.09
CA ALA A 263 3.45 4.78 15.02
C ALA A 263 3.25 5.68 16.25
N LEU A 264 2.48 6.77 16.09
CA LEU A 264 2.13 7.64 17.22
C LEU A 264 1.31 6.84 18.24
N ALA A 265 1.76 6.83 19.49
CA ALA A 265 1.02 6.19 20.58
C ALA A 265 -0.17 7.07 21.00
N ALA A 266 -1.19 7.12 20.17
CA ALA A 266 -2.42 7.88 20.37
C ALA A 266 -3.57 6.88 20.61
N PRO A 267 -4.02 6.65 21.86
CA PRO A 267 -4.98 5.59 22.19
C PRO A 267 -6.34 5.74 21.51
N ASP A 268 -6.71 6.97 21.17
CA ASP A 268 -8.01 7.30 20.55
C ASP A 268 -7.93 7.35 18.99
N ALA A 269 -6.75 7.08 18.42
CA ALA A 269 -6.57 7.07 16.97
C ALA A 269 -6.72 5.66 16.38
N ASP A 270 -7.55 5.52 15.37
CA ASP A 270 -7.72 4.29 14.58
C ASP A 270 -7.92 4.63 13.10
N PRO A 271 -6.94 4.35 12.25
CA PRO A 271 -5.62 3.76 12.53
C PRO A 271 -4.66 4.71 13.26
N LEU A 272 -3.57 4.13 13.80
CA LEU A 272 -2.52 4.92 14.43
C LEU A 272 -1.78 5.75 13.38
N PRO A 273 -1.54 7.06 13.61
CA PRO A 273 -0.76 7.89 12.70
C PRO A 273 0.68 7.38 12.57
N LEU A 274 1.19 7.32 11.34
CA LEU A 274 2.56 6.91 11.09
C LEU A 274 3.52 8.06 11.35
N ILE A 275 4.58 7.80 12.13
CA ILE A 275 5.77 8.66 12.20
C ILE A 275 6.85 8.00 11.33
N SER A 276 7.04 8.53 10.14
CA SER A 276 7.91 7.97 9.11
C SER A 276 9.33 7.68 9.61
N GLU A 277 9.94 6.65 9.05
CA GLU A 277 11.34 6.31 9.26
C GLU A 277 12.29 7.46 8.91
N ALA A 278 11.91 8.32 7.97
CA ALA A 278 12.68 9.48 7.58
C ALA A 278 13.04 10.40 8.76
N VAL A 279 12.18 10.48 9.79
CA VAL A 279 12.47 11.26 11.01
C VAL A 279 13.67 10.65 11.77
N ARG A 280 13.77 9.30 11.83
CA ARG A 280 14.95 8.62 12.38
C ARG A 280 16.16 8.80 11.47
N GLY A 281 15.96 8.79 10.16
CA GLY A 281 16.98 9.07 9.16
C GLY A 281 17.62 10.45 9.30
N GLU A 282 16.86 11.45 9.75
CA GLU A 282 17.36 12.80 10.08
C GLU A 282 18.07 12.87 11.44
N GLY A 283 18.19 11.77 12.16
CA GLY A 283 18.94 11.67 13.40
C GLY A 283 18.11 11.73 14.68
N ALA A 284 16.79 11.60 14.61
CA ALA A 284 15.95 11.50 15.81
C ALA A 284 16.27 10.22 16.60
N HIS A 285 16.26 10.31 17.93
CA HIS A 285 16.63 9.23 18.85
C HIS A 285 15.42 8.58 19.50
N LEU A 286 15.50 7.27 19.73
CA LEU A 286 14.53 6.56 20.56
C LEU A 286 14.99 6.62 22.02
N VAL A 287 14.12 7.20 22.87
CA VAL A 287 14.39 7.39 24.29
C VAL A 287 13.29 6.77 25.15
N ASP A 288 13.64 6.33 26.34
CA ASP A 288 12.68 5.88 27.36
C ASP A 288 12.06 7.04 28.15
N GLY A 289 11.25 6.72 29.15
CA GLY A 289 10.60 7.72 30.01
C GLY A 289 11.56 8.58 30.85
N ALA A 290 12.81 8.15 31.02
CA ALA A 290 13.86 8.91 31.68
C ALA A 290 14.66 9.80 30.69
N GLY A 291 14.38 9.69 29.38
CA GLY A 291 15.12 10.38 28.33
C GLY A 291 16.40 9.66 27.92
N GLU A 292 16.59 8.40 28.32
CA GLU A 292 17.78 7.63 28.03
C GLU A 292 17.69 6.98 26.64
N ARG A 293 18.66 7.21 25.77
CA ARG A 293 18.78 6.60 24.44
C ARG A 293 19.17 5.12 24.57
N PHE A 294 18.24 4.22 24.26
CA PHE A 294 18.44 2.79 24.50
C PHE A 294 18.93 1.98 23.29
N MET A 295 18.65 2.42 22.06
CA MET A 295 18.99 1.66 20.85
C MET A 295 20.50 1.45 20.66
N VAL A 296 21.32 2.30 21.19
CA VAL A 296 22.80 2.16 21.17
C VAL A 296 23.30 0.89 21.89
N ARG A 297 22.50 0.33 22.81
CA ARG A 297 22.80 -0.93 23.51
C ARG A 297 22.22 -2.15 22.80
N VAL A 298 21.32 -1.94 21.84
CA VAL A 298 20.59 -3.02 21.13
C VAL A 298 21.30 -3.39 19.83
N HIS A 299 21.72 -2.39 19.05
CA HIS A 299 22.27 -2.64 17.73
C HIS A 299 23.32 -1.56 17.35
N PRO A 300 24.40 -1.92 16.62
CA PRO A 300 25.43 -0.96 16.19
C PRO A 300 24.91 0.23 15.38
N LEU A 301 23.87 0.01 14.55
CA LEU A 301 23.22 1.06 13.77
C LEU A 301 22.15 1.83 14.57
N ALA A 302 21.95 1.51 15.85
CA ALA A 302 21.00 2.14 16.75
C ALA A 302 19.61 2.32 16.10
N GLU A 303 19.07 3.53 15.97
CA GLU A 303 17.75 3.81 15.40
C GLU A 303 17.61 3.48 13.90
N LEU A 304 18.72 3.31 13.20
CA LEU A 304 18.78 2.89 11.80
C LEU A 304 18.93 1.37 11.63
N ALA A 305 18.83 0.61 12.71
CA ALA A 305 18.74 -0.85 12.65
C ALA A 305 17.49 -1.30 11.84
N PRO A 306 17.46 -2.54 11.34
CA PRO A 306 16.27 -3.10 10.67
C PRO A 306 15.01 -2.89 11.49
N ARG A 307 13.88 -2.63 10.82
CA ARG A 307 12.61 -2.26 11.48
C ARG A 307 12.14 -3.27 12.51
N ASP A 308 12.35 -4.57 12.26
CA ASP A 308 12.00 -5.64 13.20
C ASP A 308 12.81 -5.59 14.48
N VAL A 309 14.11 -5.26 14.39
CA VAL A 309 14.98 -5.08 15.57
C VAL A 309 14.49 -3.90 16.40
N VAL A 310 14.22 -2.76 15.77
CA VAL A 310 13.73 -1.56 16.47
C VAL A 310 12.34 -1.80 17.06
N ALA A 311 11.43 -2.44 16.31
CA ALA A 311 10.08 -2.73 16.79
C ALA A 311 10.08 -3.66 18.01
N ARG A 312 10.91 -4.73 18.01
CA ARG A 312 11.06 -5.62 19.17
C ARG A 312 11.62 -4.88 20.38
N ALA A 313 12.67 -4.07 20.19
CA ALA A 313 13.25 -3.32 21.30
C ALA A 313 12.26 -2.34 21.97
N ILE A 314 11.39 -1.71 21.17
CA ILE A 314 10.30 -0.88 21.70
C ILE A 314 9.24 -1.76 22.39
N ALA A 315 8.82 -2.85 21.78
CA ALA A 315 7.80 -3.75 22.33
C ALA A 315 8.22 -4.35 23.69
N GLU A 316 9.49 -4.73 23.84
CA GLU A 316 10.04 -5.23 25.10
C GLU A 316 9.91 -4.21 26.25
N ARG A 317 10.16 -2.92 25.97
CA ARG A 317 10.02 -1.85 26.95
C ARG A 317 8.55 -1.59 27.30
N LEU A 318 7.69 -1.53 26.29
CA LEU A 318 6.25 -1.36 26.51
C LEU A 318 5.65 -2.52 27.31
N ALA A 319 6.15 -3.75 27.11
CA ALA A 319 5.69 -4.95 27.84
C ALA A 319 5.97 -4.90 29.36
N VAL A 320 6.99 -4.17 29.77
CA VAL A 320 7.30 -3.93 31.18
C VAL A 320 6.71 -2.63 31.73
N GLY A 321 5.84 -1.97 30.96
CA GLY A 321 5.14 -0.75 31.37
C GLY A 321 5.92 0.56 31.19
N GLU A 322 7.07 0.51 30.52
CA GLU A 322 7.82 1.72 30.17
C GLU A 322 7.14 2.47 29.03
N ARG A 323 7.36 3.78 28.93
CA ARG A 323 6.96 4.60 27.79
C ARG A 323 8.17 4.82 26.88
N VAL A 324 7.93 4.83 25.56
CA VAL A 324 8.96 5.06 24.57
C VAL A 324 8.61 6.29 23.71
N PHE A 325 9.63 7.08 23.42
CA PHE A 325 9.47 8.31 22.65
C PHE A 325 10.51 8.40 21.50
N LEU A 326 10.11 9.02 20.42
CA LEU A 326 11.02 9.47 19.37
C LEU A 326 11.34 10.95 19.61
N ASP A 327 12.57 11.25 19.94
CA ASP A 327 13.06 12.61 20.20
C ASP A 327 13.71 13.19 18.96
N ALA A 328 13.00 14.10 18.29
CA ALA A 328 13.46 14.79 17.09
C ALA A 328 13.91 16.25 17.36
N ARG A 329 13.84 16.71 18.63
CA ARG A 329 14.06 18.11 19.01
C ARG A 329 15.46 18.62 18.62
N ALA A 330 16.49 17.83 18.82
CA ALA A 330 17.87 18.21 18.49
C ALA A 330 18.20 18.03 17.01
N ALA A 331 17.63 16.99 16.37
CA ALA A 331 17.98 16.62 15.00
C ALA A 331 17.20 17.43 13.96
N VAL A 332 15.90 17.66 14.20
CA VAL A 332 15.00 18.36 13.26
C VAL A 332 14.57 19.72 13.84
N GLY A 333 14.12 19.75 15.09
CA GLY A 333 13.78 20.96 15.82
C GLY A 333 12.80 21.85 15.08
N THR A 334 13.12 23.14 14.97
CA THR A 334 12.26 24.16 14.34
C THR A 334 11.98 23.93 12.85
N ALA A 335 12.79 23.10 12.16
CA ALA A 335 12.58 22.76 10.76
C ALA A 335 11.51 21.67 10.54
N PHE A 336 10.94 21.10 11.61
CA PHE A 336 10.00 19.98 11.54
C PHE A 336 8.77 20.27 10.64
N PRO A 337 8.11 21.44 10.72
CA PRO A 337 6.96 21.73 9.88
C PRO A 337 7.28 21.81 8.38
N GLU A 338 8.50 22.21 8.04
CA GLU A 338 8.97 22.31 6.64
C GLU A 338 9.40 20.95 6.10
N ARG A 339 10.10 20.16 6.94
CA ARG A 339 10.66 18.86 6.54
C ARG A 339 9.62 17.75 6.50
N PHE A 340 8.66 17.77 7.43
CA PHE A 340 7.66 16.74 7.64
C PHE A 340 6.27 17.35 7.90
N PRO A 341 5.69 18.07 6.92
CA PRO A 341 4.45 18.83 7.14
C PRO A 341 3.26 17.96 7.54
N THR A 342 3.13 16.76 6.95
CA THR A 342 2.05 15.83 7.28
C THR A 342 2.19 15.31 8.70
N ILE A 343 3.40 14.85 9.08
CA ILE A 343 3.68 14.34 10.44
C ILE A 343 3.51 15.45 11.48
N PHE A 344 3.96 16.65 11.16
CA PHE A 344 3.77 17.81 12.03
C PHE A 344 2.28 18.06 12.31
N GLY A 345 1.46 18.11 11.26
CA GLY A 345 0.01 18.28 11.39
C GLY A 345 -0.64 17.18 12.24
N LEU A 346 -0.23 15.91 12.03
CA LEU A 346 -0.70 14.77 12.83
C LEU A 346 -0.32 14.91 14.31
N CYS A 347 0.92 15.25 14.62
CA CYS A 347 1.36 15.45 16.01
C CYS A 347 0.59 16.61 16.67
N MET A 348 0.46 17.75 15.99
CA MET A 348 -0.28 18.90 16.51
C MET A 348 -1.75 18.58 16.76
N ALA A 349 -2.38 17.77 15.91
CA ALA A 349 -3.78 17.34 16.10
C ALA A 349 -3.96 16.49 17.37
N HIS A 350 -2.89 15.85 17.85
CA HIS A 350 -2.86 15.08 19.11
C HIS A 350 -2.23 15.86 20.29
N GLY A 351 -2.04 17.17 20.16
CA GLY A 351 -1.51 18.03 21.21
C GLY A 351 -0.01 17.88 21.47
N ILE A 352 0.75 17.38 20.49
CA ILE A 352 2.19 17.17 20.58
C ILE A 352 2.88 18.13 19.61
N ASP A 353 3.76 18.98 20.11
CA ASP A 353 4.61 19.82 19.25
C ASP A 353 6.01 19.18 19.14
N PRO A 354 6.32 18.50 18.02
CA PRO A 354 7.57 17.75 17.87
C PRO A 354 8.84 18.63 17.85
N ARG A 355 8.69 19.95 17.84
CA ARG A 355 9.80 20.90 17.96
C ARG A 355 10.28 21.01 19.41
N VAL A 356 9.41 20.77 20.38
CA VAL A 356 9.66 20.94 21.83
C VAL A 356 9.34 19.73 22.66
N ASP A 357 8.46 18.83 22.17
CA ASP A 357 8.04 17.60 22.84
C ASP A 357 8.61 16.35 22.13
N PRO A 358 9.05 15.33 22.88
CA PRO A 358 9.35 14.04 22.29
C PRO A 358 8.03 13.32 21.91
N ILE A 359 8.00 12.67 20.75
CA ILE A 359 6.81 12.03 20.19
C ILE A 359 6.63 10.66 20.82
N PRO A 360 5.53 10.36 21.52
CA PRO A 360 5.27 9.01 22.07
C PRO A 360 5.02 8.03 20.92
N VAL A 361 5.70 6.87 20.94
CA VAL A 361 5.63 5.91 19.83
C VAL A 361 5.35 4.48 20.30
N THR A 362 4.75 3.70 19.42
CA THR A 362 4.45 2.27 19.60
C THR A 362 4.61 1.53 18.27
N PRO A 363 5.03 0.25 18.26
CA PRO A 363 4.97 -0.58 17.08
C PRO A 363 3.53 -0.81 16.62
N ALA A 364 3.32 -0.84 15.30
CA ALA A 364 2.02 -1.11 14.70
C ALA A 364 2.15 -1.93 13.42
N ALA A 365 1.19 -2.81 13.14
CA ALA A 365 1.13 -3.55 11.89
C ALA A 365 1.09 -2.59 10.70
N HIS A 366 2.03 -2.74 9.76
CA HIS A 366 2.26 -1.77 8.71
C HIS A 366 2.25 -2.38 7.32
N TYR A 367 3.02 -3.45 7.11
CA TYR A 367 3.20 -4.07 5.81
C TYR A 367 3.04 -5.60 5.90
N HIS A 368 2.26 -6.17 4.97
CA HIS A 368 2.09 -7.62 4.83
C HIS A 368 2.90 -8.11 3.64
N MET A 369 3.89 -8.97 3.86
CA MET A 369 4.77 -9.51 2.84
C MET A 369 4.16 -10.71 2.13
N GLY A 370 3.50 -11.59 2.86
CA GLY A 370 2.82 -12.75 2.32
C GLY A 370 1.58 -12.44 1.51
N GLY A 371 0.94 -13.48 1.00
CA GLY A 371 -0.29 -13.33 0.23
C GLY A 371 -0.59 -14.51 -0.68
N ILE A 372 -1.23 -14.20 -1.81
CA ILE A 372 -1.50 -15.17 -2.88
C ILE A 372 -0.18 -15.50 -3.56
N ALA A 373 0.17 -16.79 -3.60
CA ALA A 373 1.37 -17.26 -4.30
C ALA A 373 1.22 -17.05 -5.81
N VAL A 374 2.21 -16.40 -6.42
CA VAL A 374 2.23 -16.08 -7.85
C VAL A 374 3.54 -16.49 -8.51
N ASP A 375 3.49 -16.68 -9.83
CA ASP A 375 4.69 -16.85 -10.64
C ASP A 375 5.31 -15.49 -11.03
N ALA A 376 6.44 -15.50 -11.75
CA ALA A 376 7.14 -14.31 -12.22
C ALA A 376 6.30 -13.42 -13.18
N ARG A 377 5.13 -13.87 -13.61
CA ARG A 377 4.16 -13.10 -14.41
C ARG A 377 2.97 -12.61 -13.59
N GLY A 378 2.99 -12.80 -12.27
CA GLY A 378 1.90 -12.42 -11.36
C GLY A 378 0.67 -13.33 -11.45
N ARG A 379 0.78 -14.54 -12.05
CA ARG A 379 -0.35 -15.47 -12.17
C ARG A 379 -0.44 -16.34 -10.93
N ALA A 380 -1.64 -16.41 -10.36
CA ALA A 380 -1.97 -17.32 -9.28
C ALA A 380 -2.13 -18.77 -9.77
N SER A 381 -2.40 -19.68 -8.86
CA SER A 381 -2.62 -21.12 -9.14
C SER A 381 -4.03 -21.46 -9.66
N LEU A 382 -4.86 -20.46 -9.96
CA LEU A 382 -6.24 -20.61 -10.43
C LEU A 382 -6.42 -20.16 -11.87
#